data_ddb67815650363089f8d269769311f41
#
_entry.id   ddb67815650363089f8d269769311f41
#
_cell.length_a   1.000
_cell.length_b   1.000
_cell.length_c   1.000
_cell.angle_alpha   90.00
_cell.angle_beta   90.00
_cell.angle_gamma   90.00
#
_symmetry.space_group_name_H-M   'P 1'
#
loop_
_entity.id
_entity.type
_entity.pdbx_description
1 polymer ?
#
loop_
_entity_poly.entity_id
_entity_poly.type
_entity_poly.pdbx_seq_one_letter_code
_entity_poly.pdbx_strand_id
1 'polypeptide(L)'
;MLLTERFPLKFRHILTNPIQGYPMECTVQWLGPNGMAFAARTGSGHIAAMDGAPEGGGNNLAPRPMELVLAGTGGCAAYDVVLILKRSRQEVSGCEVRLQAERAESDPKVFTRIHFHFTVRGKGLKADAVKRAIHLSAEKYCSASIMLGKTAEITHGWEIVEA
;
A
#
# COMPACT_ATOMS: atom_id res chain seq x y z
N MET A 1 2.24 -24.94 -26.68
CA MET A 1 3.31 -25.67 -25.98
C MET A 1 3.68 -24.88 -24.74
N LEU A 2 3.32 -25.41 -23.59
CA LEU A 2 3.11 -24.69 -22.33
C LEU A 2 4.41 -24.36 -21.58
N LEU A 3 4.52 -23.14 -21.10
CA LEU A 3 5.62 -22.56 -20.30
C LEU A 3 5.81 -23.16 -18.88
N THR A 4 5.41 -24.42 -18.68
CA THR A 4 5.39 -25.07 -17.36
C THR A 4 6.67 -25.84 -17.01
N GLU A 5 7.69 -25.88 -17.88
CA GLU A 5 8.86 -26.77 -17.67
C GLU A 5 10.09 -26.13 -17.00
N ARG A 6 10.03 -24.87 -16.56
CA ARG A 6 11.21 -24.16 -16.02
C ARG A 6 11.21 -23.91 -14.49
N PHE A 7 10.32 -24.53 -13.73
CA PHE A 7 10.34 -24.40 -12.27
C PHE A 7 10.78 -25.70 -11.60
N PRO A 8 11.66 -25.64 -10.57
CA PRO A 8 12.07 -26.83 -9.80
C PRO A 8 10.86 -27.49 -9.14
N LEU A 9 10.86 -28.81 -9.10
CA LEU A 9 9.79 -29.69 -8.60
C LEU A 9 9.20 -29.31 -7.22
N LYS A 10 9.93 -28.59 -6.38
CA LYS A 10 9.46 -28.09 -5.06
C LYS A 10 8.36 -27.03 -5.14
N PHE A 11 8.17 -26.37 -6.27
CA PHE A 11 7.14 -25.34 -6.47
C PHE A 11 5.85 -25.87 -7.12
N ARG A 12 5.83 -27.09 -7.63
CA ARG A 12 4.63 -27.67 -8.27
C ARG A 12 3.48 -27.94 -7.31
N HIS A 13 3.76 -28.20 -6.02
CA HIS A 13 2.70 -28.47 -5.01
C HIS A 13 1.91 -27.23 -4.58
N ILE A 14 2.45 -26.01 -4.81
CA ILE A 14 1.77 -24.77 -4.43
C ILE A 14 0.66 -24.40 -5.42
N LEU A 15 0.74 -24.92 -6.66
CA LEU A 15 -0.22 -24.58 -7.73
C LEU A 15 -1.47 -25.50 -7.77
N THR A 16 -1.58 -26.53 -6.93
CA THR A 16 -2.63 -27.56 -7.03
C THR A 16 -3.65 -27.56 -5.89
N ASN A 17 -3.50 -26.72 -4.87
CA ASN A 17 -4.54 -26.58 -3.83
C ASN A 17 -5.36 -25.31 -4.11
N PRO A 18 -6.66 -25.40 -4.38
CA PRO A 18 -7.52 -24.23 -4.39
C PRO A 18 -7.69 -23.76 -2.94
N ILE A 19 -6.80 -22.90 -2.48
CA ILE A 19 -7.01 -22.15 -1.25
C ILE A 19 -8.19 -21.23 -1.53
N GLN A 20 -9.25 -21.40 -0.77
CA GLN A 20 -10.45 -20.58 -0.77
C GLN A 20 -10.05 -19.15 -0.31
N GLY A 21 -9.74 -18.28 -1.28
CA GLY A 21 -9.14 -16.95 -1.10
C GLY A 21 -7.83 -16.84 -1.90
N TYR A 22 -7.55 -15.70 -2.49
CA TYR A 22 -6.26 -15.46 -3.16
C TYR A 22 -5.14 -15.59 -2.12
N PRO A 23 -4.16 -16.52 -2.29
CA PRO A 23 -3.05 -16.60 -1.37
C PRO A 23 -2.30 -15.27 -1.38
N MET A 24 -2.14 -14.66 -0.20
CA MET A 24 -1.29 -13.49 -0.03
C MET A 24 0.16 -13.93 -0.08
N GLU A 25 0.65 -14.17 -1.30
CA GLU A 25 2.05 -14.56 -1.53
C GLU A 25 2.77 -13.55 -2.40
N CYS A 26 4.05 -13.43 -2.20
CA CYS A 26 4.92 -12.58 -2.97
C CYS A 26 6.30 -13.22 -3.06
N THR A 27 6.90 -13.19 -4.25
CA THR A 27 8.30 -13.56 -4.44
C THR A 27 9.10 -12.32 -4.73
N VAL A 28 10.13 -12.05 -3.94
CA VAL A 28 11.05 -10.93 -4.13
C VAL A 28 12.40 -11.47 -4.61
N GLN A 29 12.86 -10.94 -5.74
CA GLN A 29 14.11 -11.33 -6.36
C GLN A 29 15.05 -10.13 -6.45
N TRP A 30 16.29 -10.30 -5.98
CA TRP A 30 17.37 -9.36 -6.25
C TRP A 30 17.79 -9.45 -7.72
N LEU A 31 17.98 -8.32 -8.39
CA LEU A 31 18.22 -8.26 -9.84
C LEU A 31 19.69 -8.29 -10.22
N GLY A 32 20.59 -8.46 -9.28
CA GLY A 32 22.00 -8.76 -9.59
C GLY A 32 23.03 -7.84 -8.92
N PRO A 33 24.33 -8.08 -9.18
CA PRO A 33 25.42 -7.57 -8.35
C PRO A 33 25.71 -6.07 -8.53
N ASN A 34 25.14 -5.42 -9.53
CA ASN A 34 25.48 -4.04 -9.88
C ASN A 34 24.54 -3.01 -9.20
N GLY A 35 23.96 -3.34 -8.04
CA GLY A 35 23.09 -2.44 -7.31
C GLY A 35 22.16 -3.17 -6.33
N MET A 36 21.20 -2.44 -5.79
CA MET A 36 20.23 -2.93 -4.82
C MET A 36 18.80 -2.90 -5.36
N ALA A 37 18.66 -3.23 -6.67
CA ALA A 37 17.35 -3.34 -7.30
C ALA A 37 16.71 -4.70 -7.06
N PHE A 38 15.40 -4.71 -6.81
CA PHE A 38 14.58 -5.89 -6.58
C PHE A 38 13.31 -5.84 -7.42
N ALA A 39 12.82 -7.00 -7.83
CA ALA A 39 11.49 -7.17 -8.40
C ALA A 39 10.64 -8.06 -7.49
N ALA A 40 9.47 -7.59 -7.11
CA ALA A 40 8.49 -8.36 -6.37
C ALA A 40 7.36 -8.81 -7.31
N ARG A 41 7.12 -10.11 -7.40
CA ARG A 41 5.96 -10.68 -8.10
C ARG A 41 4.90 -11.03 -7.06
N THR A 42 3.74 -10.42 -7.17
CA THR A 42 2.60 -10.66 -6.26
C THR A 42 1.78 -11.87 -6.69
N GLY A 43 1.01 -12.46 -5.78
CA GLY A 43 0.07 -13.54 -6.07
C GLY A 43 -1.01 -13.17 -7.11
N SER A 44 -1.32 -11.88 -7.26
CA SER A 44 -2.20 -11.37 -8.32
C SER A 44 -1.53 -11.26 -9.71
N GLY A 45 -0.24 -11.63 -9.83
CA GLY A 45 0.50 -11.65 -11.09
C GLY A 45 1.16 -10.33 -11.50
N HIS A 46 1.11 -9.29 -10.66
CA HIS A 46 1.72 -8.00 -10.94
C HIS A 46 3.16 -7.93 -10.44
N ILE A 47 3.93 -7.02 -11.01
CA ILE A 47 5.32 -6.78 -10.62
C ILE A 47 5.42 -5.37 -10.01
N ALA A 48 6.06 -5.29 -8.83
CA ALA A 48 6.50 -4.06 -8.21
C ALA A 48 8.05 -4.03 -8.18
N ALA A 49 8.63 -2.96 -8.71
CA ALA A 49 10.07 -2.73 -8.62
C ALA A 49 10.43 -1.95 -7.36
N MET A 50 11.60 -2.24 -6.81
CA MET A 50 12.19 -1.54 -5.67
C MET A 50 13.67 -1.32 -5.91
N ASP A 51 14.24 -0.26 -5.35
CA ASP A 51 15.70 -0.05 -5.36
C ASP A 51 16.17 0.56 -4.03
N GLY A 52 17.45 0.51 -3.80
CA GLY A 52 18.10 1.16 -2.68
C GLY A 52 18.43 2.63 -2.96
N ALA A 53 18.72 3.37 -1.89
CA ALA A 53 19.33 4.69 -2.00
C ALA A 53 20.80 4.54 -2.42
N PRO A 54 21.40 5.58 -3.09
CA PRO A 54 22.80 5.54 -3.51
C PRO A 54 23.77 5.27 -2.36
N GLU A 55 23.50 5.82 -1.18
CA GLU A 55 24.30 5.63 0.04
C GLU A 55 24.32 4.17 0.51
N GLY A 56 23.30 3.38 0.13
CA GLY A 56 23.18 1.94 0.41
C GLY A 56 23.58 1.05 -0.77
N GLY A 57 24.22 1.61 -1.80
CA GLY A 57 24.64 0.88 -3.01
C GLY A 57 23.53 0.68 -4.04
N GLY A 58 22.41 1.37 -3.91
CA GLY A 58 21.35 1.40 -4.92
C GLY A 58 21.61 2.43 -6.02
N ASN A 59 20.81 2.39 -7.07
CA ASN A 59 20.88 3.30 -8.20
C ASN A 59 19.71 4.29 -8.26
N ASN A 60 18.81 4.26 -7.27
CA ASN A 60 17.61 5.11 -7.19
C ASN A 60 16.73 5.04 -8.45
N LEU A 61 16.58 3.84 -9.04
CA LEU A 61 15.80 3.58 -10.25
C LEU A 61 14.33 3.23 -9.96
N ALA A 62 14.01 2.96 -8.69
CA ALA A 62 12.66 2.60 -8.25
C ALA A 62 12.43 3.06 -6.79
N PRO A 63 11.17 3.06 -6.32
CA PRO A 63 10.87 3.36 -4.93
C PRO A 63 11.63 2.45 -3.95
N ARG A 64 11.96 2.97 -2.79
CA ARG A 64 12.54 2.19 -1.70
C ARG A 64 11.49 1.26 -1.08
N PRO A 65 11.88 0.12 -0.50
CA PRO A 65 10.93 -0.81 0.13
C PRO A 65 9.99 -0.14 1.15
N MET A 66 10.50 0.74 2.01
CA MET A 66 9.67 1.44 2.98
C MET A 66 8.76 2.51 2.37
N GLU A 67 9.13 3.08 1.22
CA GLU A 67 8.23 3.96 0.46
C GLU A 67 7.04 3.17 -0.13
N LEU A 68 7.27 1.93 -0.58
CA LEU A 68 6.18 1.06 -1.03
C LEU A 68 5.25 0.63 0.12
N VAL A 69 5.78 0.40 1.32
CA VAL A 69 4.96 0.16 2.53
C VAL A 69 4.06 1.36 2.80
N LEU A 70 4.61 2.58 2.74
CA LEU A 70 3.87 3.81 2.95
C LEU A 70 2.82 4.02 1.84
N ALA A 71 3.21 3.87 0.57
CA ALA A 71 2.31 4.00 -0.59
C ALA A 71 1.17 2.97 -0.54
N GLY A 72 1.48 1.70 -0.23
CA GLY A 72 0.48 0.65 -0.06
C GLY A 72 -0.52 0.96 1.07
N THR A 73 -0.03 1.56 2.17
CA THR A 73 -0.88 1.98 3.28
C THR A 73 -1.83 3.10 2.86
N GLY A 74 -1.34 4.09 2.10
CA GLY A 74 -2.16 5.15 1.54
C GLY A 74 -3.23 4.62 0.57
N GLY A 75 -2.82 3.70 -0.32
CA GLY A 75 -3.74 3.03 -1.25
C GLY A 75 -4.83 2.24 -0.54
N CYS A 76 -4.48 1.51 0.53
CA CYS A 76 -5.44 0.78 1.36
C CYS A 76 -6.48 1.72 1.98
N ALA A 77 -6.03 2.81 2.60
CA ALA A 77 -6.91 3.79 3.21
C ALA A 77 -7.81 4.52 2.18
N ALA A 78 -7.24 4.94 1.04
CA ALA A 78 -7.99 5.59 -0.03
C ALA A 78 -9.08 4.67 -0.61
N TYR A 79 -8.76 3.39 -0.82
CA TYR A 79 -9.70 2.40 -1.30
C TYR A 79 -10.95 2.32 -0.40
N ASP A 80 -10.74 2.22 0.92
CA ASP A 80 -11.83 2.15 1.88
C ASP A 80 -12.69 3.41 1.86
N VAL A 81 -12.06 4.59 1.89
CA VAL A 81 -12.76 5.88 1.88
C VAL A 81 -13.64 6.00 0.64
N VAL A 82 -13.09 5.72 -0.55
CA VAL A 82 -13.85 5.76 -1.81
C VAL A 82 -14.99 4.76 -1.79
N LEU A 83 -14.75 3.52 -1.34
CA LEU A 83 -15.78 2.48 -1.28
C LEU A 83 -16.92 2.86 -0.34
N ILE A 84 -16.61 3.39 0.84
CA ILE A 84 -17.60 3.81 1.85
C ILE A 84 -18.43 4.98 1.31
N LEU A 85 -17.80 5.98 0.68
CA LEU A 85 -18.49 7.11 0.08
C LEU A 85 -19.45 6.67 -1.05
N LYS A 86 -19.00 5.80 -1.95
CA LYS A 86 -19.84 5.23 -3.01
C LYS A 86 -21.02 4.46 -2.44
N ARG A 87 -20.82 3.62 -1.42
CA ARG A 87 -21.89 2.88 -0.74
C ARG A 87 -22.86 3.81 0.00
N SER A 88 -22.40 4.96 0.46
CA SER A 88 -23.21 6.01 1.07
C SER A 88 -23.88 6.93 0.03
N ARG A 89 -23.83 6.58 -1.25
CA ARG A 89 -24.42 7.34 -2.37
C ARG A 89 -23.90 8.78 -2.46
N GLN A 90 -22.64 9.00 -2.11
CA GLN A 90 -21.96 10.26 -2.36
C GLN A 90 -21.40 10.29 -3.77
N GLU A 91 -21.51 11.41 -4.47
CA GLU A 91 -21.00 11.61 -5.82
C GLU A 91 -19.50 11.92 -5.80
N VAL A 92 -18.71 10.94 -5.37
CA VAL A 92 -17.24 11.04 -5.31
C VAL A 92 -16.65 10.82 -6.70
N SER A 93 -15.81 11.76 -7.15
CA SER A 93 -15.10 11.74 -8.44
C SER A 93 -13.59 11.56 -8.30
N GLY A 94 -13.01 11.80 -7.11
CA GLY A 94 -11.60 11.63 -6.86
C GLY A 94 -11.26 11.53 -5.38
N CYS A 95 -10.13 10.87 -5.10
CA CYS A 95 -9.57 10.80 -3.77
C CYS A 95 -8.05 10.74 -3.90
N GLU A 96 -7.39 11.71 -3.31
CA GLU A 96 -5.94 11.75 -3.17
C GLU A 96 -5.59 11.63 -1.70
N VAL A 97 -4.55 10.86 -1.38
CA VAL A 97 -4.05 10.76 -0.01
C VAL A 97 -2.58 11.10 0.00
N ARG A 98 -2.23 12.22 0.62
CA ARG A 98 -0.85 12.59 0.89
C ARG A 98 -0.44 12.03 2.24
N LEU A 99 0.67 11.29 2.29
CA LEU A 99 1.22 10.76 3.52
C LEU A 99 2.54 11.46 3.84
N GLN A 100 2.70 11.84 5.11
CA GLN A 100 3.96 12.31 5.68
C GLN A 100 4.31 11.39 6.83
N ALA A 101 5.53 10.86 6.84
CA ALA A 101 5.96 9.88 7.83
C ALA A 101 7.33 10.21 8.41
N GLU A 102 7.47 9.96 9.70
CA GLU A 102 8.74 10.00 10.42
C GLU A 102 9.15 8.57 10.78
N ARG A 103 10.45 8.34 10.84
CA ARG A 103 11.04 7.05 11.22
C ARG A 103 11.95 7.22 12.43
N ALA A 104 12.14 6.14 13.19
CA ALA A 104 13.10 6.11 14.28
C ALA A 104 14.51 6.45 13.77
N GLU A 105 15.26 7.18 14.58
CA GLU A 105 16.65 7.56 14.26
C GLU A 105 17.60 6.36 14.33
N SER A 106 17.35 5.45 15.27
CA SER A 106 18.11 4.21 15.46
C SER A 106 17.43 3.01 14.82
N ASP A 107 18.19 1.95 14.56
CA ASP A 107 17.67 0.67 14.09
C ASP A 107 16.91 -0.09 15.21
N PRO A 108 15.81 -0.74 14.79
CA PRO A 108 15.16 -0.75 13.48
C PRO A 108 14.44 0.57 13.21
N LYS A 109 14.67 1.15 12.03
CA LYS A 109 14.08 2.43 11.60
C LYS A 109 12.60 2.26 11.22
N VAL A 110 11.76 1.89 12.19
CA VAL A 110 10.31 1.78 12.02
C VAL A 110 9.67 3.16 11.83
N PHE A 111 8.47 3.20 11.26
CA PHE A 111 7.68 4.42 11.31
C PHE A 111 7.27 4.72 12.76
N THR A 112 7.48 5.98 13.18
CA THR A 112 7.10 6.49 14.49
C THR A 112 5.91 7.42 14.43
N ARG A 113 5.71 8.10 13.30
CA ARG A 113 4.55 8.95 13.04
C ARG A 113 4.16 8.86 11.57
N ILE A 114 2.85 8.83 11.28
CA ILE A 114 2.32 8.91 9.92
C ILE A 114 1.09 9.82 9.93
N HIS A 115 1.14 10.89 9.15
CA HIS A 115 -0.01 11.78 8.92
C HIS A 115 -0.60 11.49 7.55
N PHE A 116 -1.91 11.24 7.50
CA PHE A 116 -2.70 11.09 6.27
C PHE A 116 -3.49 12.36 6.03
N HIS A 117 -3.35 12.97 4.89
CA HIS A 117 -4.20 14.07 4.46
C HIS A 117 -4.99 13.65 3.22
N PHE A 118 -6.31 13.61 3.35
CA PHE A 118 -7.22 13.20 2.27
C PHE A 118 -7.78 14.43 1.56
N THR A 119 -7.62 14.51 0.24
CA THR A 119 -8.33 15.45 -0.61
C THR A 119 -9.40 14.69 -1.37
N VAL A 120 -10.66 14.86 -0.99
CA VAL A 120 -11.80 14.15 -1.59
C VAL A 120 -12.53 15.08 -2.54
N ARG A 121 -12.64 14.69 -3.81
CA ARG A 121 -13.32 15.46 -4.85
C ARG A 121 -14.69 14.86 -5.16
N GLY A 122 -15.67 15.69 -5.41
CA GLY A 122 -17.00 15.24 -5.84
C GLY A 122 -18.04 16.33 -5.76
N LYS A 123 -19.25 16.03 -6.20
CA LYS A 123 -20.35 16.98 -6.25
C LYS A 123 -21.22 16.86 -5.02
N GLY A 124 -21.38 17.97 -4.29
CA GLY A 124 -22.26 18.04 -3.13
C GLY A 124 -21.92 17.05 -2.02
N LEU A 125 -20.63 16.74 -1.82
CA LEU A 125 -20.18 15.81 -0.80
C LEU A 125 -20.52 16.33 0.60
N LYS A 126 -21.11 15.46 1.43
CA LYS A 126 -21.42 15.80 2.83
C LYS A 126 -20.17 15.63 3.69
N ALA A 127 -19.77 16.69 4.38
CA ALA A 127 -18.61 16.70 5.28
C ALA A 127 -18.63 15.55 6.31
N ASP A 128 -19.80 15.30 6.93
CA ASP A 128 -19.96 14.20 7.88
C ASP A 128 -19.80 12.82 7.24
N ALA A 129 -20.19 12.66 5.97
CA ALA A 129 -19.99 11.41 5.26
C ALA A 129 -18.49 11.15 4.98
N VAL A 130 -17.76 12.19 4.57
CA VAL A 130 -16.31 12.12 4.36
C VAL A 130 -15.58 11.83 5.67
N LYS A 131 -15.86 12.58 6.72
CA LYS A 131 -15.30 12.38 8.07
C LYS A 131 -15.54 10.94 8.55
N ARG A 132 -16.78 10.46 8.43
CA ARG A 132 -17.15 9.09 8.81
C ARG A 132 -16.43 8.04 8.00
N ALA A 133 -16.26 8.24 6.69
CA ALA A 133 -15.56 7.28 5.81
C ALA A 133 -14.09 7.15 6.23
N ILE A 134 -13.40 8.26 6.48
CA ILE A 134 -12.02 8.28 6.96
C ILE A 134 -11.90 7.59 8.33
N HIS A 135 -12.78 7.93 9.28
CA HIS A 135 -12.78 7.30 10.59
C HIS A 135 -13.00 5.78 10.53
N LEU A 136 -13.95 5.33 9.71
CA LEU A 136 -14.19 3.90 9.52
C LEU A 136 -13.00 3.17 8.86
N SER A 137 -12.34 3.80 7.90
CA SER A 137 -11.09 3.26 7.34
C SER A 137 -10.04 3.13 8.44
N ALA A 138 -9.78 4.20 9.18
CA ALA A 138 -8.75 4.24 10.22
C ALA A 138 -8.95 3.21 11.34
N GLU A 139 -10.17 3.10 11.85
CA GLU A 139 -10.46 2.31 13.06
C GLU A 139 -10.86 0.86 12.77
N LYS A 140 -11.32 0.56 11.55
CA LYS A 140 -11.94 -0.74 11.30
C LYS A 140 -11.47 -1.47 10.05
N TYR A 141 -11.21 -0.77 8.94
CA TYR A 141 -11.08 -1.44 7.65
C TYR A 141 -9.65 -1.45 7.10
N CYS A 142 -8.88 -0.38 7.22
CA CYS A 142 -7.54 -0.32 6.67
C CYS A 142 -6.56 -1.18 7.47
N SER A 143 -6.38 -2.43 7.05
CA SER A 143 -5.45 -3.37 7.70
C SER A 143 -4.03 -2.81 7.81
N ALA A 144 -3.57 -2.10 6.77
CA ALA A 144 -2.22 -1.56 6.73
C ALA A 144 -2.02 -0.46 7.79
N SER A 145 -2.94 0.51 7.91
CA SER A 145 -2.83 1.56 8.93
C SER A 145 -2.98 1.00 10.36
N ILE A 146 -3.87 0.02 10.56
CA ILE A 146 -4.04 -0.65 11.86
C ILE A 146 -2.76 -1.41 12.27
N MET A 147 -2.10 -2.09 11.32
CA MET A 147 -0.82 -2.76 11.59
C MET A 147 0.28 -1.75 11.93
N LEU A 148 0.45 -0.69 11.11
CA LEU A 148 1.47 0.32 11.34
C LEU A 148 1.20 1.15 12.61
N GLY A 149 -0.06 1.33 12.99
CA GLY A 149 -0.47 1.99 14.23
C GLY A 149 -0.04 1.26 15.51
N LYS A 150 0.54 0.05 15.41
CA LYS A 150 1.16 -0.63 16.56
C LYS A 150 2.52 -0.05 16.94
N THR A 151 3.19 0.63 16.01
CA THR A 151 4.51 1.26 16.22
C THR A 151 4.49 2.76 15.95
N ALA A 152 3.56 3.26 15.14
CA ALA A 152 3.48 4.66 14.72
C ALA A 152 2.23 5.35 15.28
N GLU A 153 2.38 6.60 15.70
CA GLU A 153 1.24 7.51 15.91
C GLU A 153 0.64 7.85 14.53
N ILE A 154 -0.65 7.55 14.34
CA ILE A 154 -1.36 7.83 13.09
C ILE A 154 -2.35 8.96 13.29
N THR A 155 -2.25 9.98 12.45
CA THR A 155 -3.16 11.14 12.44
C THR A 155 -3.78 11.35 11.07
N HIS A 156 -4.96 11.98 11.01
CA HIS A 156 -5.72 12.20 9.79
C HIS A 156 -6.18 13.64 9.67
N GLY A 157 -5.97 14.22 8.49
CA GLY A 157 -6.57 15.46 8.03
C GLY A 157 -7.35 15.22 6.74
N TRP A 158 -8.25 16.12 6.40
CA TRP A 158 -9.01 16.01 5.16
C TRP A 158 -9.58 17.35 4.70
N GLU A 159 -9.82 17.43 3.41
CA GLU A 159 -10.54 18.54 2.76
C GLU A 159 -11.45 17.99 1.65
N ILE A 160 -12.48 18.77 1.31
CA ILE A 160 -13.39 18.50 0.20
C ILE A 160 -13.14 19.54 -0.89
N VAL A 161 -13.03 19.06 -2.12
CA VAL A 161 -12.95 19.90 -3.31
C VAL A 161 -14.19 19.66 -4.14
N GLU A 162 -14.98 20.68 -4.40
CA GLU A 162 -16.15 20.61 -5.27
C GLU A 162 -15.67 20.34 -6.71
N ALA A 163 -16.40 19.46 -7.45
CA ALA A 163 -16.07 19.00 -8.80
C ALA A 163 -17.13 19.40 -9.82
#